data_d307a01295edd8a3f51e0d969e869dc6
#
_entry.id   d307a01295edd8a3f51e0d969e869dc6
#
_cell.length_a   1.000
_cell.length_b   1.000
_cell.length_c   1.000
_cell.angle_alpha   90.00
_cell.angle_beta   90.00
_cell.angle_gamma   90.00
#
_symmetry.space_group_name_H-M   'P 1'
#
loop_
_entity.id
_entity.type
_entity.pdbx_description
1 polymer ?
#
loop_
_entity_poly.entity_id
_entity_poly.type
_entity_poly.pdbx_seq_one_letter_code
_entity_poly.pdbx_strand_id
1 'polypeptide(L)'
;SFTIGAGQVIRGWEQGVAGMKVGETRKLTIPPELGYGEAGAGGVIPPNATLVFEIELLEVTTPVTLSPATAEDLVKARADGVVVIDIRREEEWQDTGIIEGAATITAFTASGRVHPEFLGKFQELVPSPDTPVMLYCRTGNRTTSLGNALIDQLGFSDVRHLSTGIEGWMADGRETVAHQD
;
A
#
# COMPACT_ATOMS: atom_id res chain seq x y z
N SER A 1 17.75 3.61 -5.69
CA SER A 1 17.15 3.31 -4.37
C SER A 1 17.08 1.79 -4.15
N PHE A 2 17.03 1.36 -2.92
CA PHE A 2 16.84 -0.03 -2.51
C PHE A 2 16.13 -0.08 -1.17
N THR A 3 15.49 -1.22 -0.86
CA THR A 3 14.82 -1.44 0.43
C THR A 3 15.72 -2.26 1.33
N ILE A 4 16.01 -1.76 2.53
CA ILE A 4 16.79 -2.49 3.55
C ILE A 4 16.03 -3.75 3.97
N GLY A 5 16.74 -4.87 4.05
CA GLY A 5 16.17 -6.18 4.43
C GLY A 5 15.50 -6.93 3.28
N ALA A 6 15.43 -6.36 2.06
CA ALA A 6 14.85 -7.00 0.90
C ALA A 6 15.85 -7.88 0.10
N GLY A 7 17.12 -7.94 0.52
CA GLY A 7 18.17 -8.70 -0.19
C GLY A 7 18.55 -8.13 -1.55
N GLN A 8 18.26 -6.85 -1.79
CA GLN A 8 18.55 -6.15 -3.07
C GLN A 8 20.00 -5.70 -3.18
N VAL A 9 20.72 -5.65 -2.07
CA VAL A 9 22.12 -5.24 -1.98
C VAL A 9 22.93 -6.24 -1.15
N ILE A 10 24.25 -6.16 -1.20
CA ILE A 10 25.13 -7.03 -0.42
C ILE A 10 24.91 -6.81 1.09
N ARG A 11 25.11 -7.86 1.88
CA ARG A 11 24.85 -7.83 3.33
C ARG A 11 25.59 -6.71 4.06
N GLY A 12 26.80 -6.37 3.61
CA GLY A 12 27.58 -5.27 4.15
C GLY A 12 26.91 -3.90 3.98
N TRP A 13 26.17 -3.70 2.90
CA TRP A 13 25.35 -2.49 2.72
C TRP A 13 24.16 -2.49 3.66
N GLU A 14 23.39 -3.58 3.72
CA GLU A 14 22.21 -3.65 4.59
C GLU A 14 22.55 -3.37 6.06
N GLN A 15 23.68 -3.91 6.54
CA GLN A 15 24.15 -3.67 7.89
C GLN A 15 24.77 -2.27 8.07
N GLY A 16 25.52 -1.82 7.06
CA GLY A 16 26.30 -0.59 7.16
C GLY A 16 25.47 0.68 7.05
N VAL A 17 24.37 0.67 6.28
CA VAL A 17 23.51 1.87 6.15
C VAL A 17 22.42 1.94 7.21
N ALA A 18 22.19 0.86 7.96
CA ALA A 18 21.22 0.87 9.05
C ALA A 18 21.52 1.99 10.06
N GLY A 19 20.48 2.75 10.41
CA GLY A 19 20.57 3.86 11.35
C GLY A 19 21.26 5.13 10.81
N MET A 20 21.58 5.22 9.53
CA MET A 20 22.02 6.47 8.92
C MET A 20 20.89 7.52 8.93
N LYS A 21 21.30 8.79 9.02
CA LYS A 21 20.39 9.95 8.92
C LYS A 21 20.51 10.57 7.52
N VAL A 22 19.43 11.17 7.03
CA VAL A 22 19.47 11.93 5.77
C VAL A 22 20.55 13.02 5.84
N GLY A 23 21.38 13.12 4.80
CA GLY A 23 22.56 13.99 4.72
C GLY A 23 23.81 13.40 5.39
N GLU A 24 23.74 12.24 6.04
CA GLU A 24 24.91 11.57 6.60
C GLU A 24 25.74 10.91 5.50
N THR A 25 27.07 11.12 5.54
CA THR A 25 28.04 10.36 4.74
C THR A 25 28.74 9.36 5.64
N ARG A 26 28.76 8.09 5.21
CA ARG A 26 29.39 6.99 5.95
C ARG A 26 30.33 6.21 5.06
N LYS A 27 31.56 5.96 5.56
CA LYS A 27 32.51 5.07 4.91
C LYS A 27 32.33 3.65 5.42
N LEU A 28 32.03 2.72 4.54
CA LEU A 28 31.89 1.31 4.85
C LEU A 28 33.10 0.53 4.33
N THR A 29 33.71 -0.27 5.20
CA THR A 29 34.71 -1.28 4.80
C THR A 29 34.08 -2.65 4.98
N ILE A 30 33.80 -3.32 3.85
CA ILE A 30 32.99 -4.54 3.80
C ILE A 30 33.93 -5.71 3.50
N PRO A 31 34.09 -6.66 4.42
CA PRO A 31 34.92 -7.84 4.18
C PRO A 31 34.22 -8.80 3.18
N PRO A 32 34.97 -9.72 2.54
CA PRO A 32 34.48 -10.55 1.47
C PRO A 32 33.17 -11.32 1.81
N GLU A 33 33.04 -11.83 3.01
CA GLU A 33 31.90 -12.64 3.47
C GLU A 33 30.59 -11.83 3.59
N LEU A 34 30.67 -10.50 3.65
CA LEU A 34 29.53 -9.57 3.60
C LEU A 34 29.38 -8.90 2.24
N GLY A 35 30.30 -9.18 1.31
CA GLY A 35 30.31 -8.69 -0.06
C GLY A 35 30.06 -9.80 -1.08
N TYR A 36 31.03 -10.03 -1.96
CA TYR A 36 30.93 -10.97 -3.06
C TYR A 36 31.73 -12.27 -2.85
N GLY A 37 32.36 -12.45 -1.69
CA GLY A 37 33.01 -13.70 -1.28
C GLY A 37 34.10 -14.18 -2.20
N GLU A 38 34.29 -15.51 -2.23
CA GLU A 38 35.29 -16.17 -3.07
C GLU A 38 35.03 -16.10 -4.57
N ALA A 39 33.77 -15.82 -4.98
CA ALA A 39 33.42 -15.74 -6.39
C ALA A 39 33.77 -14.41 -7.03
N GLY A 40 33.84 -13.32 -6.25
CA GLY A 40 33.94 -11.98 -6.80
C GLY A 40 32.67 -11.58 -7.59
N ALA A 41 32.76 -10.53 -8.40
CA ALA A 41 31.63 -10.11 -9.24
C ALA A 41 32.05 -9.45 -10.54
N GLY A 42 31.37 -9.86 -11.64
CA GLY A 42 31.39 -9.17 -12.93
C GLY A 42 32.77 -9.03 -13.60
N GLY A 43 33.77 -9.83 -13.20
CA GLY A 43 35.14 -9.68 -13.72
C GLY A 43 35.88 -8.41 -13.25
N VAL A 44 35.23 -7.56 -12.47
CA VAL A 44 35.77 -6.29 -11.96
C VAL A 44 36.16 -6.42 -10.49
N ILE A 45 35.37 -7.17 -9.70
CA ILE A 45 35.63 -7.42 -8.28
C ILE A 45 36.31 -8.78 -8.14
N PRO A 46 37.60 -8.83 -7.74
CA PRO A 46 38.31 -10.09 -7.63
C PRO A 46 37.78 -10.95 -6.47
N PRO A 47 38.08 -12.26 -6.48
CA PRO A 47 37.81 -13.14 -5.34
C PRO A 47 38.40 -12.60 -4.03
N ASN A 48 37.62 -12.74 -2.95
CA ASN A 48 38.00 -12.31 -1.60
C ASN A 48 38.37 -10.84 -1.46
N ALA A 49 37.79 -9.97 -2.30
CA ALA A 49 38.01 -8.54 -2.21
C ALA A 49 37.33 -7.91 -1.00
N THR A 50 38.05 -7.12 -0.23
CA THR A 50 37.49 -6.17 0.72
C THR A 50 37.04 -4.94 -0.03
N LEU A 51 35.76 -4.55 0.13
CA LEU A 51 35.16 -3.42 -0.56
C LEU A 51 35.14 -2.18 0.34
N VAL A 52 35.45 -1.04 -0.22
CA VAL A 52 35.34 0.24 0.49
C VAL A 52 34.38 1.14 -0.27
N PHE A 53 33.33 1.58 0.41
CA PHE A 53 32.34 2.51 -0.13
C PHE A 53 32.29 3.78 0.72
N GLU A 54 32.06 4.89 0.07
CA GLU A 54 31.61 6.11 0.71
C GLU A 54 30.16 6.34 0.25
N ILE A 55 29.22 6.40 1.20
CA ILE A 55 27.77 6.40 0.95
C ILE A 55 27.19 7.64 1.61
N GLU A 56 26.49 8.46 0.84
CA GLU A 56 25.67 9.55 1.35
C GLU A 56 24.19 9.13 1.29
N LEU A 57 23.49 9.28 2.42
CA LEU A 57 22.05 9.02 2.48
C LEU A 57 21.28 10.28 2.09
N LEU A 58 20.72 10.29 0.88
CA LEU A 58 20.02 11.45 0.35
C LEU A 58 18.57 11.52 0.81
N GLU A 59 17.91 10.36 0.92
CA GLU A 59 16.48 10.27 1.25
C GLU A 59 16.16 8.93 1.91
N VAL A 60 15.20 8.95 2.80
CA VAL A 60 14.56 7.74 3.36
C VAL A 60 13.07 7.81 3.07
N THR A 61 12.57 6.85 2.32
CA THR A 61 11.14 6.68 2.08
C THR A 61 10.65 5.42 2.78
N THR A 62 9.56 5.52 3.52
CA THR A 62 8.87 4.35 4.05
C THR A 62 7.97 3.80 2.93
N PRO A 63 8.07 2.50 2.58
CA PRO A 63 7.14 1.92 1.64
C PRO A 63 5.70 2.14 2.11
N VAL A 64 4.88 2.73 1.27
CA VAL A 64 3.43 2.80 1.52
C VAL A 64 2.87 1.41 1.32
N THR A 65 2.07 0.95 2.27
CA THR A 65 1.38 -0.34 2.19
C THR A 65 -0.11 -0.14 2.45
N LEU A 66 -0.93 -0.99 1.84
CA LEU A 66 -2.35 -1.01 2.12
C LEU A 66 -2.59 -1.31 3.61
N SER A 67 -3.30 -0.41 4.30
CA SER A 67 -3.54 -0.54 5.73
C SER A 67 -4.86 -1.27 5.99
N PRO A 68 -4.83 -2.47 6.60
CA PRO A 68 -6.04 -3.13 7.04
C PRO A 68 -6.69 -2.33 8.17
N ALA A 69 -8.01 -2.20 8.11
CA ALA A 69 -8.80 -1.45 9.07
C ALA A 69 -9.93 -2.30 9.62
N THR A 70 -10.31 -2.02 10.86
CA THR A 70 -11.50 -2.56 11.54
C THR A 70 -12.73 -1.70 11.25
N ALA A 71 -13.90 -2.17 11.68
CA ALA A 71 -15.13 -1.39 11.62
C ALA A 71 -15.06 -0.10 12.46
N GLU A 72 -14.34 -0.12 13.59
CA GLU A 72 -14.12 1.06 14.43
C GLU A 72 -13.23 2.09 13.73
N ASP A 73 -12.16 1.62 13.06
CA ASP A 73 -11.29 2.49 12.29
C ASP A 73 -12.03 3.17 11.13
N LEU A 74 -12.98 2.45 10.48
CA LEU A 74 -13.82 3.03 9.44
C LEU A 74 -14.75 4.13 10.00
N VAL A 75 -15.38 3.88 11.14
CA VAL A 75 -16.22 4.91 11.81
C VAL A 75 -15.38 6.14 12.13
N LYS A 76 -14.20 5.96 12.69
CA LYS A 76 -13.28 7.05 13.00
C LYS A 76 -12.82 7.78 11.72
N ALA A 77 -12.40 7.05 10.70
CA ALA A 77 -11.97 7.64 9.43
C ALA A 77 -13.06 8.53 8.83
N ARG A 78 -14.31 8.07 8.86
CA ARG A 78 -15.46 8.88 8.41
C ARG A 78 -15.66 10.14 9.25
N ALA A 79 -15.53 10.05 10.57
CA ALA A 79 -15.64 11.20 11.46
C ALA A 79 -14.51 12.21 11.22
N ASP A 80 -13.34 11.76 10.85
CA ASP A 80 -12.17 12.57 10.50
C ASP A 80 -12.23 13.12 9.05
N GLY A 81 -13.33 12.87 8.31
CA GLY A 81 -13.53 13.37 6.94
C GLY A 81 -12.79 12.57 5.85
N VAL A 82 -12.30 11.37 6.15
CA VAL A 82 -11.72 10.47 5.14
C VAL A 82 -12.82 9.98 4.19
N VAL A 83 -12.53 10.00 2.90
CA VAL A 83 -13.47 9.50 1.88
C VAL A 83 -13.62 7.98 2.03
N VAL A 84 -14.84 7.53 2.34
CA VAL A 84 -15.19 6.10 2.44
C VAL A 84 -15.89 5.68 1.16
N ILE A 85 -15.41 4.62 0.50
CA ILE A 85 -15.93 4.17 -0.79
C ILE A 85 -16.30 2.69 -0.75
N ASP A 86 -17.56 2.40 -1.08
CA ASP A 86 -18.05 1.06 -1.41
C ASP A 86 -17.72 0.74 -2.86
N ILE A 87 -16.84 -0.22 -3.06
CA ILE A 87 -16.40 -0.60 -4.41
C ILE A 87 -17.16 -1.81 -4.98
N ARG A 88 -18.25 -2.20 -4.35
CA ARG A 88 -19.10 -3.32 -4.80
C ARG A 88 -19.89 -2.95 -6.05
N ARG A 89 -20.67 -3.87 -6.56
CA ARG A 89 -21.58 -3.64 -7.68
C ARG A 89 -22.95 -3.16 -7.17
N GLU A 90 -23.68 -2.51 -8.03
CA GLU A 90 -24.98 -1.93 -7.72
C GLU A 90 -25.97 -2.96 -7.15
N GLU A 91 -26.05 -4.16 -7.71
CA GLU A 91 -26.89 -5.22 -7.20
C GLU A 91 -26.54 -5.62 -5.75
N GLU A 92 -25.28 -5.51 -5.35
CA GLU A 92 -24.83 -5.79 -3.99
C GLU A 92 -25.24 -4.66 -3.02
N TRP A 93 -25.29 -3.40 -3.47
CA TRP A 93 -25.80 -2.27 -2.68
C TRP A 93 -27.29 -2.36 -2.43
N GLN A 94 -28.04 -2.80 -3.44
CA GLN A 94 -29.50 -3.00 -3.33
C GLN A 94 -29.84 -4.15 -2.39
N ASP A 95 -29.04 -5.23 -2.39
CA ASP A 95 -29.27 -6.43 -1.60
C ASP A 95 -29.01 -6.21 -0.09
N THR A 96 -27.89 -5.60 0.26
CA THR A 96 -27.43 -5.50 1.66
C THR A 96 -27.38 -4.06 2.21
N GLY A 97 -27.71 -3.06 1.40
CA GLY A 97 -27.48 -1.67 1.74
C GLY A 97 -25.97 -1.30 1.69
N ILE A 98 -25.66 -0.10 2.16
CA ILE A 98 -24.31 0.46 2.22
C ILE A 98 -24.01 0.94 3.65
N ILE A 99 -22.74 1.14 3.97
CA ILE A 99 -22.35 1.82 5.23
C ILE A 99 -22.72 3.30 5.05
N GLU A 100 -23.43 3.85 6.03
CA GLU A 100 -23.92 5.24 5.99
C GLU A 100 -22.78 6.23 5.68
N GLY A 101 -23.03 7.13 4.72
CA GLY A 101 -22.07 8.17 4.30
C GLY A 101 -20.94 7.68 3.41
N ALA A 102 -20.96 6.41 2.98
CA ALA A 102 -20.03 5.93 1.96
C ALA A 102 -20.48 6.37 0.57
N ALA A 103 -19.53 6.78 -0.26
CA ALA A 103 -19.74 6.90 -1.69
C ALA A 103 -19.75 5.49 -2.34
N THR A 104 -20.44 5.36 -3.47
CA THR A 104 -20.55 4.09 -4.18
C THR A 104 -19.94 4.18 -5.57
N ILE A 105 -18.98 3.30 -5.87
CA ILE A 105 -18.37 3.18 -7.19
C ILE A 105 -18.13 1.72 -7.51
N THR A 106 -18.78 1.18 -8.52
CA THR A 106 -18.46 -0.17 -9.01
C THR A 106 -17.02 -0.22 -9.54
N ALA A 107 -16.12 -0.90 -8.80
CA ALA A 107 -14.73 -1.01 -9.24
C ALA A 107 -14.48 -2.15 -10.23
N PHE A 108 -15.26 -3.22 -10.16
CA PHE A 108 -15.05 -4.40 -11.00
C PHE A 108 -16.34 -4.86 -11.67
N THR A 109 -16.22 -5.22 -12.94
CA THR A 109 -17.29 -5.89 -13.70
C THR A 109 -17.57 -7.29 -13.14
N ALA A 110 -18.66 -7.92 -13.56
CA ALA A 110 -18.97 -9.31 -13.20
C ALA A 110 -17.87 -10.30 -13.64
N SER A 111 -17.08 -9.98 -14.67
CA SER A 111 -15.95 -10.79 -15.12
C SER A 111 -14.64 -10.52 -14.32
N GLY A 112 -14.67 -9.66 -13.29
CA GLY A 112 -13.52 -9.35 -12.45
C GLY A 112 -12.53 -8.33 -13.05
N ARG A 113 -12.83 -7.75 -14.23
CA ARG A 113 -12.03 -6.67 -14.82
C ARG A 113 -12.40 -5.34 -14.18
N VAL A 114 -11.44 -4.41 -14.12
CA VAL A 114 -11.71 -3.04 -13.67
C VAL A 114 -12.83 -2.44 -14.54
N HIS A 115 -13.80 -1.81 -13.87
CA HIS A 115 -14.91 -1.16 -14.56
C HIS A 115 -14.41 0.06 -15.34
N PRO A 116 -14.83 0.25 -16.62
CA PRO A 116 -14.32 1.33 -17.46
C PRO A 116 -14.47 2.75 -16.84
N GLU A 117 -15.55 2.99 -16.13
CA GLU A 117 -15.85 4.29 -15.52
C GLU A 117 -15.22 4.47 -14.13
N PHE A 118 -14.62 3.40 -13.56
CA PHE A 118 -14.13 3.42 -12.17
C PHE A 118 -13.15 4.55 -11.94
N LEU A 119 -12.12 4.65 -12.76
CA LEU A 119 -11.02 5.61 -12.54
C LEU A 119 -11.50 7.06 -12.60
N GLY A 120 -12.41 7.37 -13.54
CA GLY A 120 -12.97 8.72 -13.67
C GLY A 120 -13.78 9.11 -12.42
N LYS A 121 -14.72 8.26 -12.01
CA LYS A 121 -15.54 8.50 -10.81
C LYS A 121 -14.69 8.54 -9.52
N PHE A 122 -13.67 7.68 -9.45
CA PHE A 122 -12.76 7.66 -8.31
C PHE A 122 -11.97 8.97 -8.20
N GLN A 123 -11.42 9.49 -9.31
CA GLN A 123 -10.67 10.75 -9.32
C GLN A 123 -11.54 11.98 -8.99
N GLU A 124 -12.82 11.95 -9.28
CA GLU A 124 -13.76 13.00 -8.85
C GLU A 124 -13.91 13.07 -7.33
N LEU A 125 -13.91 11.90 -6.66
CA LEU A 125 -14.01 11.82 -5.19
C LEU A 125 -12.67 11.98 -4.49
N VAL A 126 -11.60 11.49 -5.12
CA VAL A 126 -10.25 11.43 -4.54
C VAL A 126 -9.26 12.06 -5.54
N PRO A 127 -9.22 13.39 -5.60
CA PRO A 127 -8.53 14.13 -6.67
C PRO A 127 -7.00 14.11 -6.57
N SER A 128 -6.44 13.72 -5.43
CA SER A 128 -4.98 13.72 -5.20
C SER A 128 -4.54 12.40 -4.58
N PRO A 129 -3.36 11.87 -4.97
CA PRO A 129 -2.74 10.72 -4.32
C PRO A 129 -2.46 10.90 -2.81
N ASP A 130 -2.41 12.14 -2.33
CA ASP A 130 -2.25 12.45 -0.91
C ASP A 130 -3.59 12.48 -0.14
N THR A 131 -4.72 12.35 -0.84
CA THR A 131 -6.04 12.30 -0.21
C THR A 131 -6.25 10.95 0.45
N PRO A 132 -6.47 10.89 1.79
CA PRO A 132 -6.75 9.63 2.47
C PRO A 132 -8.04 8.99 1.96
N VAL A 133 -8.00 7.68 1.73
CA VAL A 133 -9.18 6.93 1.28
C VAL A 133 -9.35 5.63 2.07
N MET A 134 -10.61 5.33 2.41
CA MET A 134 -11.03 4.09 3.05
C MET A 134 -11.92 3.31 2.09
N LEU A 135 -11.50 2.12 1.71
CA LEU A 135 -12.25 1.26 0.79
C LEU A 135 -12.94 0.13 1.54
N TYR A 136 -14.11 -0.27 1.08
CA TYR A 136 -14.67 -1.57 1.46
C TYR A 136 -15.33 -2.27 0.29
N CYS A 137 -15.40 -3.59 0.39
CA CYS A 137 -16.16 -4.44 -0.51
C CYS A 137 -16.93 -5.49 0.31
N ARG A 138 -17.26 -6.63 -0.27
CA ARG A 138 -18.02 -7.67 0.42
C ARG A 138 -17.22 -8.30 1.57
N THR A 139 -15.97 -8.77 1.30
CA THR A 139 -15.15 -9.56 2.23
C THR A 139 -13.71 -9.07 2.39
N GLY A 140 -13.34 -7.91 1.80
CA GLY A 140 -11.97 -7.38 1.81
C GLY A 140 -11.09 -7.78 0.63
N ASN A 141 -11.40 -8.85 -0.11
CA ASN A 141 -10.53 -9.36 -1.19
C ASN A 141 -10.38 -8.39 -2.37
N ARG A 142 -11.49 -7.82 -2.85
CA ARG A 142 -11.47 -6.86 -3.97
C ARG A 142 -10.72 -5.58 -3.59
N THR A 143 -10.89 -5.12 -2.35
CA THR A 143 -10.20 -3.92 -1.84
C THR A 143 -8.71 -4.16 -1.62
N THR A 144 -8.29 -5.38 -1.30
CA THR A 144 -6.86 -5.73 -1.23
C THR A 144 -6.19 -5.55 -2.61
N SER A 145 -6.78 -6.10 -3.66
CA SER A 145 -6.24 -5.98 -5.02
C SER A 145 -6.25 -4.53 -5.52
N LEU A 146 -7.37 -3.81 -5.32
CA LEU A 146 -7.50 -2.43 -5.75
C LEU A 146 -6.60 -1.49 -4.95
N GLY A 147 -6.56 -1.62 -3.63
CA GLY A 147 -5.77 -0.76 -2.77
C GLY A 147 -4.27 -0.85 -3.08
N ASN A 148 -3.75 -2.06 -3.30
CA ASN A 148 -2.37 -2.22 -3.74
C ASN A 148 -2.13 -1.56 -5.11
N ALA A 149 -3.07 -1.70 -6.07
CA ALA A 149 -2.94 -1.05 -7.37
C ALA A 149 -2.97 0.49 -7.27
N LEU A 150 -3.78 1.07 -6.38
CA LEU A 150 -3.79 2.51 -6.12
C LEU A 150 -2.44 3.00 -5.58
N ILE A 151 -1.82 2.24 -4.68
CA ILE A 151 -0.50 2.56 -4.13
C ILE A 151 0.59 2.39 -5.19
N ASP A 152 0.69 1.20 -5.79
CA ASP A 152 1.82 0.82 -6.64
C ASP A 152 1.82 1.51 -8.00
N GLN A 153 0.62 1.77 -8.57
CA GLN A 153 0.48 2.28 -9.93
C GLN A 153 0.09 3.76 -9.99
N LEU A 154 -0.65 4.25 -8.98
CA LEU A 154 -1.14 5.63 -8.95
C LEU A 154 -0.53 6.48 -7.84
N GLY A 155 0.34 5.90 -7.00
CA GLY A 155 1.15 6.61 -6.01
C GLY A 155 0.37 7.10 -4.79
N PHE A 156 -0.80 6.50 -4.47
CA PHE A 156 -1.56 6.89 -3.28
C PHE A 156 -0.78 6.61 -2.00
N SER A 157 -0.77 7.57 -1.08
CA SER A 157 0.04 7.54 0.14
C SER A 157 -0.70 7.06 1.40
N ASP A 158 -2.04 7.13 1.42
CA ASP A 158 -2.88 6.66 2.54
C ASP A 158 -4.12 5.93 2.02
N VAL A 159 -3.98 4.64 1.76
CA VAL A 159 -5.07 3.75 1.36
C VAL A 159 -5.33 2.74 2.47
N ARG A 160 -6.54 2.76 2.98
CA ARG A 160 -7.02 1.85 4.01
C ARG A 160 -8.16 1.01 3.44
N HIS A 161 -8.37 -0.18 4.00
CA HIS A 161 -9.52 -0.98 3.62
C HIS A 161 -10.12 -1.74 4.80
N LEU A 162 -11.44 -1.82 4.84
CA LEU A 162 -12.14 -2.68 5.79
C LEU A 162 -11.83 -4.14 5.44
N SER A 163 -10.94 -4.74 6.22
CA SER A 163 -10.33 -6.05 5.90
C SER A 163 -11.34 -7.21 5.88
N THR A 164 -12.42 -7.08 6.65
CA THR A 164 -13.53 -8.05 6.71
C THR A 164 -14.69 -7.71 5.77
N GLY A 165 -14.63 -6.55 5.12
CA GLY A 165 -15.67 -6.02 4.26
C GLY A 165 -17.00 -5.77 4.97
N ILE A 166 -18.07 -5.55 4.18
CA ILE A 166 -19.40 -5.28 4.75
C ILE A 166 -20.01 -6.51 5.47
N GLU A 167 -19.58 -7.71 5.12
CA GLU A 167 -20.00 -8.91 5.84
C GLU A 167 -19.51 -8.89 7.28
N GLY A 168 -18.25 -8.51 7.52
CA GLY A 168 -17.74 -8.31 8.88
C GLY A 168 -18.43 -7.18 9.61
N TRP A 169 -18.69 -6.05 8.94
CA TRP A 169 -19.47 -4.93 9.49
C TRP A 169 -20.82 -5.38 10.03
N MET A 170 -21.58 -6.14 9.24
CA MET A 170 -22.89 -6.68 9.64
C MET A 170 -22.77 -7.75 10.73
N ALA A 171 -21.74 -8.60 10.68
CA ALA A 171 -21.48 -9.61 11.71
C ALA A 171 -21.16 -9.00 13.09
N ASP A 172 -20.57 -7.80 13.11
CA ASP A 172 -20.37 -7.00 14.33
C ASP A 172 -21.65 -6.32 14.83
N GLY A 173 -22.82 -6.62 14.22
CA GLY A 173 -24.13 -6.07 14.60
C GLY A 173 -24.32 -4.61 14.17
N ARG A 174 -23.54 -4.11 13.23
CA ARG A 174 -23.63 -2.73 12.72
C ARG A 174 -24.64 -2.64 11.59
N GLU A 175 -25.39 -1.55 11.58
CA GLU A 175 -26.45 -1.31 10.59
C GLU A 175 -25.89 -0.82 9.26
N THR A 176 -26.63 -1.11 8.19
CA THR A 176 -26.47 -0.55 6.85
C THR A 176 -27.69 0.30 6.53
N VAL A 177 -27.53 1.23 5.60
CA VAL A 177 -28.64 2.05 5.09
C VAL A 177 -28.94 1.66 3.64
N ALA A 178 -30.20 1.85 3.23
CA ALA A 178 -30.57 1.60 1.83
C ALA A 178 -29.76 2.51 0.89
N HIS A 179 -29.24 1.93 -0.19
CA HIS A 179 -28.66 2.72 -1.27
C HIS A 179 -29.78 3.53 -1.96
N GLN A 180 -29.53 4.81 -2.15
CA GLN A 180 -30.42 5.73 -2.88
C GLN A 180 -29.66 6.19 -4.13
N ASP A 181 -30.30 6.08 -5.30
CA ASP A 181 -29.79 6.52 -6.60
C ASP A 181 -29.58 8.04 -6.67
#